data_f4a3f849ee300188cc7988a9dc9758ff
#
_entry.id   f4a3f849ee300188cc7988a9dc9758ff
#
_cell.length_a   1.000
_cell.length_b   1.000
_cell.length_c   1.000
_cell.angle_alpha   90.00
_cell.angle_beta   90.00
_cell.angle_gamma   90.00
#
_symmetry.space_group_name_H-M   'P 1'
#
loop_
_entity.id
_entity.type
_entity.pdbx_description
1 polymer ?
#
loop_
_entity_poly.entity_id
_entity_poly.type
_entity_poly.pdbx_seq_one_letter_code
_entity_poly.pdbx_strand_id
1 'polypeptide(L)'
;MDFSKRTFRNLVNQSNKMIESWYSQKIRGEKIYENKTPSEIKKVFHLEEKNKQCKPEDVLSHLDKNLLKYSNFNPSPNYYGYITGSGNQIGIIGEFLKSALNQNNLKWHSAPANTEIEKICIDWISKFMGYYNKKNAGVFVSGGSVANLMNIAIMRKIKGHDSINKDGIYGSKTMRIYVSTESHSSIDKAMDILGLGINNLVKIEVDNEFKLQPKLLREKIIEDLNKNLLPIGVIGTAGTTNTGSIDPLDSISKICKEFNLWFMVDAAYGGPAASLSSYKKKFKGLDKADSILINPHKWLFVPFEVACVIVKNKDNLKKTFSLIPEYLQGGTEIEERDDLMNYSIQLSKDFKALKVWMTIKTFGYSKIQRSINNDIDMAKYAYQIAKKDPLFQPLHYPELSILCFKYLSNSPKVSDSLLNKKITEMVEEDGRIFLSGTKINNENVLRINCVNPVSYTHLTLPTKA
;
A
#
# COMPACT_ATOMS: atom_id res chain seq x y z
N MET A 1 16.13 27.26 -17.90
CA MET A 1 16.98 26.28 -17.18
C MET A 1 17.18 25.01 -18.01
N ASP A 2 17.24 25.11 -19.33
CA ASP A 2 17.35 23.94 -20.21
C ASP A 2 18.77 23.71 -20.66
N PHE A 3 19.14 22.45 -20.80
CA PHE A 3 20.41 22.05 -21.40
C PHE A 3 20.29 21.90 -22.93
N SER A 4 21.43 21.90 -23.61
CA SER A 4 21.46 21.50 -25.02
C SER A 4 20.95 20.05 -25.17
N LYS A 5 20.39 19.71 -26.35
CA LYS A 5 19.93 18.34 -26.63
C LYS A 5 21.05 17.29 -26.43
N ARG A 6 22.30 17.66 -26.72
CA ARG A 6 23.47 16.79 -26.53
C ARG A 6 23.76 16.57 -25.05
N THR A 7 23.79 17.64 -24.26
CA THR A 7 24.02 17.58 -22.81
C THR A 7 22.93 16.76 -22.15
N PHE A 8 21.66 17.04 -22.43
CA PHE A 8 20.53 16.28 -21.87
C PHE A 8 20.63 14.78 -22.17
N ARG A 9 20.93 14.42 -23.42
CA ARG A 9 21.14 13.02 -23.83
C ARG A 9 22.27 12.35 -23.05
N ASN A 10 23.38 13.03 -22.80
CA ASN A 10 24.50 12.50 -22.03
C ASN A 10 24.13 12.25 -20.58
N LEU A 11 23.39 13.18 -19.96
CA LEU A 11 22.90 13.03 -18.58
C LEU A 11 21.93 11.84 -18.45
N VAL A 12 21.01 11.66 -19.42
CA VAL A 12 20.12 10.50 -19.45
C VAL A 12 20.91 9.20 -19.58
N ASN A 13 21.93 9.16 -20.45
CA ASN A 13 22.78 7.97 -20.60
C ASN A 13 23.56 7.65 -19.32
N GLN A 14 24.06 8.67 -18.62
CA GLN A 14 24.72 8.49 -17.33
C GLN A 14 23.76 7.94 -16.28
N SER A 15 22.54 8.48 -16.19
CA SER A 15 21.49 7.99 -15.28
C SER A 15 21.10 6.55 -15.59
N ASN A 16 21.00 6.16 -16.87
CA ASN A 16 20.73 4.78 -17.25
C ASN A 16 21.81 3.81 -16.75
N LYS A 17 23.10 4.19 -16.86
CA LYS A 17 24.20 3.37 -16.31
C LYS A 17 24.09 3.19 -14.79
N MET A 18 23.70 4.25 -14.08
CA MET A 18 23.46 4.15 -12.63
C MET A 18 22.33 3.15 -12.32
N ILE A 19 21.22 3.21 -13.06
CA ILE A 19 20.08 2.28 -12.90
C ILE A 19 20.52 0.84 -13.24
N GLU A 20 21.27 0.63 -14.31
CA GLU A 20 21.81 -0.68 -14.69
C GLU A 20 22.73 -1.23 -13.61
N SER A 21 23.62 -0.41 -13.05
CA SER A 21 24.49 -0.77 -11.91
C SER A 21 23.66 -1.17 -10.69
N TRP A 22 22.63 -0.38 -10.35
CA TRP A 22 21.72 -0.69 -9.25
C TRP A 22 21.05 -2.05 -9.40
N TYR A 23 20.49 -2.35 -10.56
CA TYR A 23 19.84 -3.63 -10.80
C TYR A 23 20.80 -4.81 -10.96
N SER A 24 22.07 -4.58 -11.32
CA SER A 24 23.09 -5.64 -11.41
C SER A 24 23.49 -6.19 -10.03
N GLN A 25 23.27 -5.43 -8.95
CA GLN A 25 23.51 -5.88 -7.58
C GLN A 25 22.60 -7.05 -7.16
N LYS A 26 21.44 -7.23 -7.82
CA LYS A 26 20.53 -8.37 -7.59
C LYS A 26 21.22 -9.73 -7.67
N ILE A 27 22.27 -9.84 -8.47
CA ILE A 27 22.91 -11.13 -8.84
C ILE A 27 24.12 -11.42 -7.95
N ARG A 28 24.67 -10.42 -7.26
CA ARG A 28 26.01 -10.52 -6.63
C ARG A 28 26.06 -10.93 -5.16
N GLY A 29 24.93 -11.08 -4.48
CA GLY A 29 24.90 -11.44 -3.05
C GLY A 29 25.54 -10.38 -2.12
N GLU A 30 25.67 -9.15 -2.58
CA GLU A 30 26.16 -8.02 -1.82
C GLU A 30 25.18 -7.61 -0.71
N LYS A 31 25.65 -6.82 0.23
CA LYS A 31 24.79 -6.22 1.26
C LYS A 31 23.68 -5.41 0.61
N ILE A 32 22.46 -5.65 1.02
CA ILE A 32 21.29 -4.91 0.56
C ILE A 32 20.93 -3.73 1.45
N TYR A 33 21.65 -3.59 2.57
CA TYR A 33 21.46 -2.54 3.55
C TYR A 33 22.80 -2.16 4.20
N GLU A 34 23.07 -0.86 4.29
CA GLU A 34 24.19 -0.27 5.01
C GLU A 34 23.69 0.42 6.28
N ASN A 35 23.95 -0.18 7.45
CA ASN A 35 23.56 0.43 8.72
C ASN A 35 24.48 1.61 9.04
N LYS A 36 24.02 2.84 8.72
CA LYS A 36 24.73 4.09 8.95
C LYS A 36 23.91 5.06 9.79
N THR A 37 24.61 5.84 10.59
CA THR A 37 23.95 6.87 11.39
C THR A 37 23.48 8.05 10.52
N PRO A 38 22.41 8.75 10.91
CA PRO A 38 21.96 9.95 10.19
C PRO A 38 23.06 11.00 10.00
N SER A 39 23.97 11.14 10.97
CA SER A 39 25.08 12.10 10.91
C SER A 39 26.13 11.72 9.85
N GLU A 40 26.42 10.42 9.67
CA GLU A 40 27.33 9.94 8.64
C GLU A 40 26.74 10.20 7.25
N ILE A 41 25.46 9.86 7.03
CA ILE A 41 24.77 10.06 5.75
C ILE A 41 24.67 11.56 5.46
N LYS A 42 24.30 12.37 6.45
CA LYS A 42 24.19 13.83 6.28
C LYS A 42 25.51 14.45 5.83
N LYS A 43 26.65 14.03 6.38
CA LYS A 43 27.98 14.53 5.97
C LYS A 43 28.26 14.26 4.50
N VAL A 44 27.82 13.12 3.96
CA VAL A 44 28.03 12.73 2.58
C VAL A 44 27.23 13.63 1.60
N PHE A 45 25.99 14.00 1.96
CA PHE A 45 25.11 14.78 1.10
C PHE A 45 25.12 16.28 1.41
N HIS A 46 25.82 16.70 2.48
CA HIS A 46 25.97 18.09 2.84
C HIS A 46 27.08 18.72 1.98
N LEU A 47 26.72 19.24 0.82
CA LEU A 47 27.60 20.06 0.01
C LEU A 47 27.79 21.40 0.73
N GLU A 48 29.03 21.74 1.05
CA GLU A 48 29.39 22.83 1.98
C GLU A 48 28.94 24.22 1.55
N GLU A 49 28.63 24.44 0.29
CA GLU A 49 28.25 25.76 -0.17
C GLU A 49 26.90 25.77 -0.88
N LYS A 50 25.95 26.33 -0.19
CA LYS A 50 24.53 26.38 -0.56
C LYS A 50 24.22 27.08 -1.89
N ASN A 51 25.13 27.87 -2.45
CA ASN A 51 24.87 28.73 -3.58
C ASN A 51 25.87 28.57 -4.74
N LYS A 52 26.77 27.59 -4.70
CA LYS A 52 27.65 27.31 -5.86
C LYS A 52 26.95 26.42 -6.88
N GLN A 53 26.94 26.88 -8.11
CA GLN A 53 26.51 26.09 -9.25
C GLN A 53 27.49 24.94 -9.46
N CYS A 54 26.96 23.70 -9.50
CA CYS A 54 27.70 22.49 -9.86
C CYS A 54 27.42 22.11 -11.32
N LYS A 55 28.37 21.47 -11.97
CA LYS A 55 28.10 20.85 -13.26
C LYS A 55 27.14 19.67 -13.07
N PRO A 56 26.16 19.48 -13.95
CA PRO A 56 25.17 18.41 -13.78
C PRO A 56 25.81 17.00 -13.80
N GLU A 57 26.91 16.80 -14.53
CA GLU A 57 27.67 15.55 -14.54
C GLU A 57 28.30 15.24 -13.18
N ASP A 58 28.80 16.26 -12.46
CA ASP A 58 29.37 16.12 -11.12
C ASP A 58 28.29 15.75 -10.09
N VAL A 59 27.10 16.35 -10.22
CA VAL A 59 25.93 16.02 -9.39
C VAL A 59 25.56 14.54 -9.58
N LEU A 60 25.44 14.07 -10.81
CA LEU A 60 25.13 12.67 -11.11
C LEU A 60 26.23 11.73 -10.61
N SER A 61 27.51 12.08 -10.79
CA SER A 61 28.62 11.28 -10.30
C SER A 61 28.64 11.18 -8.77
N HIS A 62 28.28 12.26 -8.07
CA HIS A 62 28.13 12.25 -6.62
C HIS A 62 26.99 11.34 -6.18
N LEU A 63 25.84 11.39 -6.85
CA LEU A 63 24.68 10.52 -6.57
C LEU A 63 25.00 9.05 -6.85
N ASP A 64 25.66 8.74 -7.96
CA ASP A 64 26.07 7.37 -8.30
C ASP A 64 26.93 6.76 -7.21
N LYS A 65 27.92 7.50 -6.73
CA LYS A 65 28.82 7.05 -5.67
C LYS A 65 28.16 6.89 -4.29
N ASN A 66 27.20 7.75 -3.97
CA ASN A 66 26.71 7.90 -2.60
C ASN A 66 25.25 7.49 -2.43
N LEU A 67 24.35 7.91 -3.33
CA LEU A 67 22.92 7.61 -3.18
C LEU A 67 22.67 6.11 -3.24
N LEU A 68 23.22 5.42 -4.24
CA LEU A 68 22.99 3.98 -4.42
C LEU A 68 23.58 3.19 -3.25
N LYS A 69 24.77 3.58 -2.76
CA LYS A 69 25.44 2.94 -1.63
C LYS A 69 24.62 2.99 -0.34
N TYR A 70 23.98 4.12 -0.05
CA TYR A 70 23.22 4.31 1.20
C TYR A 70 21.71 4.09 1.03
N SER A 71 21.28 3.63 -0.12
CA SER A 71 19.90 3.25 -0.38
C SER A 71 19.69 1.76 -0.05
N ASN A 72 18.54 1.47 0.58
CA ASN A 72 18.13 0.09 0.83
C ASN A 72 17.72 -0.58 -0.49
N PHE A 73 18.32 -1.73 -0.82
CA PHE A 73 18.10 -2.40 -2.09
C PHE A 73 16.79 -3.23 -2.07
N ASN A 74 15.65 -2.54 -2.08
CA ASN A 74 14.32 -3.16 -2.08
C ASN A 74 14.08 -4.19 -3.21
N PRO A 75 14.68 -4.05 -4.41
CA PRO A 75 14.54 -5.05 -5.47
C PRO A 75 15.25 -6.38 -5.19
N SER A 76 16.04 -6.49 -4.11
CA SER A 76 16.75 -7.73 -3.76
C SER A 76 15.77 -8.88 -3.50
N PRO A 77 16.08 -10.11 -3.96
CA PRO A 77 15.35 -11.32 -3.57
C PRO A 77 15.46 -11.62 -2.07
N ASN A 78 16.42 -11.04 -1.37
CA ASN A 78 16.66 -11.18 0.07
C ASN A 78 15.95 -10.07 0.90
N TYR A 79 15.11 -9.25 0.27
CA TYR A 79 14.35 -8.22 0.96
C TYR A 79 12.98 -8.75 1.38
N TYR A 80 12.82 -9.06 2.66
CA TYR A 80 11.58 -9.60 3.26
C TYR A 80 10.92 -8.65 4.26
N GLY A 81 11.46 -7.44 4.44
CA GLY A 81 10.92 -6.47 5.39
C GLY A 81 9.69 -5.74 4.88
N TYR A 82 8.87 -5.29 5.79
CA TYR A 82 7.66 -4.49 5.53
C TYR A 82 6.70 -5.14 4.51
N ILE A 83 5.96 -4.32 3.76
CA ILE A 83 5.18 -4.71 2.56
C ILE A 83 5.58 -3.76 1.44
N THR A 84 6.76 -4.00 0.88
CA THR A 84 7.37 -3.16 -0.14
C THR A 84 7.56 -3.96 -1.42
N GLY A 85 6.83 -3.60 -2.46
CA GLY A 85 7.02 -4.21 -3.79
C GLY A 85 8.39 -3.86 -4.37
N SER A 86 8.93 -4.78 -5.20
CA SER A 86 10.26 -4.58 -5.83
C SER A 86 10.30 -3.47 -6.87
N GLY A 87 9.14 -2.94 -7.27
CA GLY A 87 9.04 -2.12 -8.48
C GLY A 87 9.30 -2.92 -9.76
N ASN A 88 9.24 -2.25 -10.91
CA ASN A 88 9.58 -2.84 -12.21
C ASN A 88 10.14 -1.77 -13.16
N GLN A 89 10.92 -2.20 -14.14
CA GLN A 89 11.65 -1.29 -15.05
C GLN A 89 10.72 -0.47 -15.96
N ILE A 90 9.63 -1.06 -16.47
CA ILE A 90 8.70 -0.30 -17.34
C ILE A 90 7.95 0.78 -16.55
N GLY A 91 7.70 0.57 -15.25
CA GLY A 91 7.17 1.58 -14.36
C GLY A 91 8.13 2.75 -14.13
N ILE A 92 9.45 2.48 -14.08
CA ILE A 92 10.50 3.53 -14.01
C ILE A 92 10.46 4.40 -15.28
N ILE A 93 10.36 3.79 -16.46
CA ILE A 93 10.18 4.52 -17.71
C ILE A 93 8.91 5.38 -17.68
N GLY A 94 7.82 4.85 -17.10
CA GLY A 94 6.58 5.61 -16.90
C GLY A 94 6.78 6.87 -16.04
N GLU A 95 7.56 6.77 -14.96
CA GLU A 95 7.89 7.92 -14.10
C GLU A 95 8.74 8.96 -14.87
N PHE A 96 9.71 8.52 -15.64
CA PHE A 96 10.53 9.40 -16.45
C PHE A 96 9.71 10.18 -17.50
N LEU A 97 8.85 9.47 -18.26
CA LEU A 97 7.95 10.08 -19.23
C LEU A 97 6.96 11.04 -18.59
N LYS A 98 6.37 10.65 -17.47
CA LYS A 98 5.45 11.50 -16.69
C LYS A 98 6.10 12.83 -16.32
N SER A 99 7.33 12.78 -15.81
CA SER A 99 8.09 13.98 -15.41
C SER A 99 8.40 14.88 -16.61
N ALA A 100 8.68 14.29 -17.77
CA ALA A 100 8.91 15.03 -19.01
C ALA A 100 7.64 15.71 -19.53
N LEU A 101 6.47 15.06 -19.41
CA LEU A 101 5.17 15.64 -19.80
C LEU A 101 4.75 16.78 -18.87
N ASN A 102 5.07 16.69 -17.60
CA ASN A 102 4.84 17.72 -16.56
C ASN A 102 3.41 18.30 -16.55
N GLN A 103 2.39 17.47 -16.75
CA GLN A 103 1.00 17.89 -16.80
C GLN A 103 0.33 17.82 -15.43
N ASN A 104 -0.51 18.81 -15.13
CA ASN A 104 -1.35 18.78 -13.93
C ASN A 104 -2.69 18.09 -14.25
N ASN A 105 -2.92 16.93 -13.64
CA ASN A 105 -4.06 16.05 -13.88
C ASN A 105 -5.30 16.45 -13.06
N LEU A 106 -5.57 17.76 -12.90
CA LEU A 106 -6.71 18.25 -12.12
C LEU A 106 -8.02 18.24 -12.91
N LYS A 107 -7.97 18.79 -14.13
CA LYS A 107 -9.11 18.88 -15.05
C LYS A 107 -8.87 18.05 -16.31
N TRP A 108 -9.94 17.52 -16.87
CA TRP A 108 -9.88 16.80 -18.14
C TRP A 108 -9.24 17.65 -19.23
N HIS A 109 -9.63 18.91 -19.33
CA HIS A 109 -9.11 19.84 -20.37
C HIS A 109 -7.60 20.08 -20.30
N SER A 110 -7.04 20.11 -19.09
CA SER A 110 -5.57 20.31 -18.91
C SER A 110 -4.74 19.06 -19.17
N ALA A 111 -5.33 17.87 -19.03
CA ALA A 111 -4.64 16.61 -19.16
C ALA A 111 -5.58 15.48 -19.64
N PRO A 112 -6.11 15.58 -20.89
CA PRO A 112 -7.16 14.67 -21.35
C PRO A 112 -6.70 13.21 -21.41
N ALA A 113 -5.54 12.93 -21.99
CA ALA A 113 -4.99 11.58 -22.08
C ALA A 113 -4.72 10.99 -20.68
N ASN A 114 -4.19 11.80 -19.76
CA ASN A 114 -3.88 11.36 -18.41
C ASN A 114 -5.14 10.96 -17.64
N THR A 115 -6.21 11.76 -17.77
CA THR A 115 -7.50 11.50 -17.13
C THR A 115 -8.11 10.21 -17.62
N GLU A 116 -8.12 9.98 -18.95
CA GLU A 116 -8.67 8.74 -19.50
C GLU A 116 -7.83 7.52 -19.15
N ILE A 117 -6.50 7.62 -19.16
CA ILE A 117 -5.62 6.54 -18.70
C ILE A 117 -5.87 6.21 -17.22
N GLU A 118 -6.10 7.21 -16.38
CA GLU A 118 -6.43 6.99 -14.96
C GLU A 118 -7.74 6.21 -14.82
N LYS A 119 -8.80 6.61 -15.50
CA LYS A 119 -10.10 5.90 -15.53
C LYS A 119 -9.96 4.45 -16.02
N ILE A 120 -9.21 4.25 -17.11
CA ILE A 120 -8.93 2.91 -17.64
C ILE A 120 -8.19 2.03 -16.60
N CYS A 121 -7.20 2.57 -15.90
CA CYS A 121 -6.47 1.84 -14.87
C CYS A 121 -7.37 1.46 -13.68
N ILE A 122 -8.25 2.37 -13.26
CA ILE A 122 -9.25 2.10 -12.21
C ILE A 122 -10.16 0.94 -12.63
N ASP A 123 -10.66 0.94 -13.85
CA ASP A 123 -11.50 -0.13 -14.39
C ASP A 123 -10.73 -1.47 -14.46
N TRP A 124 -9.49 -1.44 -14.92
CA TRP A 124 -8.66 -2.64 -14.99
C TRP A 124 -8.40 -3.25 -13.62
N ILE A 125 -8.04 -2.43 -12.62
CA ILE A 125 -7.83 -2.88 -11.24
C ILE A 125 -9.14 -3.44 -10.68
N SER A 126 -10.26 -2.75 -10.90
CA SER A 126 -11.57 -3.21 -10.43
C SER A 126 -11.97 -4.56 -11.02
N LYS A 127 -11.78 -4.74 -12.34
CA LYS A 127 -12.00 -6.01 -13.03
C LYS A 127 -11.07 -7.11 -12.56
N PHE A 128 -9.80 -6.78 -12.37
CA PHE A 128 -8.78 -7.72 -11.89
C PHE A 128 -9.13 -8.30 -10.52
N MET A 129 -9.67 -7.46 -9.63
CA MET A 129 -10.05 -7.85 -8.28
C MET A 129 -11.49 -8.39 -8.16
N GLY A 130 -12.30 -8.37 -9.22
CA GLY A 130 -13.71 -8.76 -9.16
C GLY A 130 -14.61 -7.74 -8.46
N TYR A 131 -14.22 -6.47 -8.42
CA TYR A 131 -14.96 -5.36 -7.79
C TYR A 131 -15.70 -4.47 -8.78
N TYR A 132 -15.54 -4.71 -10.08
CA TYR A 132 -16.06 -3.84 -11.14
C TYR A 132 -17.60 -3.78 -11.19
N ASN A 133 -18.12 -2.56 -11.34
CA ASN A 133 -19.48 -2.28 -11.79
C ASN A 133 -19.47 -1.02 -12.68
N LYS A 134 -20.55 -0.77 -13.44
CA LYS A 134 -20.62 0.37 -14.39
C LYS A 134 -20.65 1.75 -13.74
N LYS A 135 -20.93 1.85 -12.43
CA LYS A 135 -21.04 3.12 -11.68
C LYS A 135 -19.83 3.40 -10.80
N ASN A 136 -18.87 2.47 -10.72
CA ASN A 136 -17.69 2.70 -9.90
C ASN A 136 -16.81 3.78 -10.50
N ALA A 137 -16.14 4.49 -9.66
CA ALA A 137 -15.07 5.41 -10.00
C ALA A 137 -13.99 5.36 -8.93
N GLY A 138 -12.85 5.90 -9.26
CA GLY A 138 -11.75 5.96 -8.32
C GLY A 138 -10.74 7.03 -8.69
N VAL A 139 -9.72 7.14 -7.87
CA VAL A 139 -8.65 8.10 -8.06
C VAL A 139 -7.35 7.56 -7.49
N PHE A 140 -6.23 7.80 -8.19
CA PHE A 140 -4.92 7.52 -7.65
C PHE A 140 -4.46 8.64 -6.72
N VAL A 141 -3.87 8.23 -5.60
CA VAL A 141 -3.32 9.09 -4.56
C VAL A 141 -1.90 8.63 -4.20
N SER A 142 -1.20 9.40 -3.36
CA SER A 142 0.19 9.12 -3.04
C SER A 142 0.39 7.81 -2.29
N GLY A 143 -0.44 7.49 -1.29
CA GLY A 143 -0.24 6.28 -0.50
C GLY A 143 -1.47 5.85 0.28
N GLY A 144 -1.38 4.66 0.89
CA GLY A 144 -2.48 4.05 1.64
C GLY A 144 -3.02 4.93 2.78
N SER A 145 -2.18 5.73 3.42
CA SER A 145 -2.61 6.64 4.48
C SER A 145 -3.56 7.73 3.94
N VAL A 146 -3.23 8.32 2.79
CA VAL A 146 -4.12 9.30 2.11
C VAL A 146 -5.39 8.62 1.63
N ALA A 147 -5.28 7.40 1.11
CA ALA A 147 -6.44 6.63 0.68
C ALA A 147 -7.37 6.27 1.85
N ASN A 148 -6.84 5.88 3.02
CA ASN A 148 -7.62 5.65 4.23
C ASN A 148 -8.29 6.95 4.72
N LEU A 149 -7.55 8.07 4.74
CA LEU A 149 -8.10 9.39 5.08
C LEU A 149 -9.30 9.74 4.18
N MET A 150 -9.16 9.57 2.87
CA MET A 150 -10.25 9.83 1.91
C MET A 150 -11.44 8.91 2.11
N ASN A 151 -11.22 7.61 2.28
CA ASN A 151 -12.31 6.66 2.53
C ASN A 151 -13.09 6.98 3.80
N ILE A 152 -12.42 7.35 4.87
CA ILE A 152 -13.09 7.74 6.13
C ILE A 152 -13.82 9.09 5.97
N ALA A 153 -13.26 10.02 5.19
CA ALA A 153 -13.96 11.27 4.86
C ALA A 153 -15.24 11.01 4.05
N ILE A 154 -15.21 10.07 3.08
CA ILE A 154 -16.40 9.63 2.34
C ILE A 154 -17.43 9.01 3.29
N MET A 155 -16.99 8.08 4.13
CA MET A 155 -17.84 7.42 5.13
C MET A 155 -18.51 8.44 6.05
N ARG A 156 -17.74 9.38 6.60
CA ARG A 156 -18.22 10.49 7.42
C ARG A 156 -19.25 11.35 6.68
N LYS A 157 -19.00 11.68 5.40
CA LYS A 157 -19.91 12.52 4.60
C LYS A 157 -21.22 11.79 4.27
N ILE A 158 -21.15 10.52 3.91
CA ILE A 158 -22.32 9.79 3.40
C ILE A 158 -23.20 9.24 4.55
N LYS A 159 -22.61 8.94 5.70
CA LYS A 159 -23.31 8.34 6.85
C LYS A 159 -23.44 9.28 8.05
N GLY A 160 -22.81 10.44 8.00
CA GLY A 160 -23.00 11.51 8.98
C GLY A 160 -24.27 12.33 8.71
N HIS A 161 -24.37 13.52 9.28
CA HIS A 161 -25.50 14.43 9.04
C HIS A 161 -25.30 15.24 7.73
N ASP A 162 -26.41 15.70 7.16
CA ASP A 162 -26.40 16.33 5.80
C ASP A 162 -25.54 17.59 5.72
N SER A 163 -25.50 18.41 6.78
CA SER A 163 -24.75 19.67 6.83
C SER A 163 -23.30 19.51 7.27
N ILE A 164 -22.80 18.28 7.46
CA ILE A 164 -21.46 18.02 8.02
C ILE A 164 -20.31 18.75 7.30
N ASN A 165 -20.46 19.03 6.02
CA ASN A 165 -19.45 19.79 5.26
C ASN A 165 -19.44 21.29 5.59
N LYS A 166 -20.54 21.84 6.14
CA LYS A 166 -20.68 23.25 6.52
C LYS A 166 -20.44 23.45 8.00
N ASP A 167 -21.07 22.62 8.82
CA ASP A 167 -21.14 22.80 10.27
C ASP A 167 -20.07 21.96 11.00
N GLY A 168 -19.38 21.06 10.28
CA GLY A 168 -18.43 20.14 10.88
C GLY A 168 -19.10 19.06 11.72
N ILE A 169 -18.39 18.52 12.71
CA ILE A 169 -18.87 17.43 13.57
C ILE A 169 -19.41 17.93 14.93
N TYR A 170 -19.28 19.23 15.21
CA TYR A 170 -19.72 19.81 16.47
C TYR A 170 -21.24 19.72 16.61
N GLY A 171 -21.71 19.32 17.80
CA GLY A 171 -23.15 19.14 18.05
C GLY A 171 -23.80 17.91 17.41
N SER A 172 -23.06 17.12 16.61
CA SER A 172 -23.56 15.87 16.06
C SER A 172 -23.44 14.72 17.09
N LYS A 173 -24.21 13.63 16.84
CA LYS A 173 -23.97 12.37 17.57
C LYS A 173 -22.55 11.89 17.31
N THR A 174 -21.92 11.33 18.34
CA THR A 174 -20.57 10.75 18.23
C THR A 174 -20.56 9.61 17.22
N MET A 175 -19.81 9.79 16.15
CA MET A 175 -19.68 8.82 15.06
C MET A 175 -18.72 7.70 15.45
N ARG A 176 -19.10 6.45 15.16
CA ARG A 176 -18.30 5.24 15.47
C ARG A 176 -17.93 4.52 14.20
N ILE A 177 -16.67 4.11 14.10
CA ILE A 177 -16.14 3.25 13.03
C ILE A 177 -15.53 2.00 13.65
N TYR A 178 -15.72 0.85 13.03
CA TYR A 178 -15.32 -0.45 13.57
C TYR A 178 -14.24 -1.07 12.67
N VAL A 179 -13.20 -1.60 13.29
CA VAL A 179 -12.06 -2.27 12.63
C VAL A 179 -11.56 -3.43 13.49
N SER A 180 -10.75 -4.33 12.93
CA SER A 180 -10.03 -5.32 13.76
C SER A 180 -8.87 -4.67 14.52
N THR A 181 -8.43 -5.32 15.61
CA THR A 181 -7.19 -4.96 16.32
C THR A 181 -5.95 -5.05 15.42
N GLU A 182 -6.00 -5.83 14.33
CA GLU A 182 -4.95 -5.96 13.31
C GLU A 182 -5.01 -4.91 12.18
N SER A 183 -5.92 -3.93 12.27
CA SER A 183 -6.03 -2.87 11.26
C SER A 183 -4.80 -1.97 11.21
N HIS A 184 -4.54 -1.38 10.05
CA HIS A 184 -3.38 -0.51 9.85
C HIS A 184 -3.54 0.82 10.60
N SER A 185 -2.48 1.28 11.28
CA SER A 185 -2.45 2.52 12.08
C SER A 185 -2.78 3.81 11.33
N SER A 186 -2.76 3.80 9.99
CA SER A 186 -3.22 4.95 9.21
C SER A 186 -4.70 5.25 9.36
N ILE A 187 -5.50 4.27 9.80
CA ILE A 187 -6.92 4.46 10.13
C ILE A 187 -7.05 5.29 11.40
N ASP A 188 -6.27 4.96 12.44
CA ASP A 188 -6.21 5.74 13.69
C ASP A 188 -5.81 7.20 13.39
N LYS A 189 -4.79 7.38 12.56
CA LYS A 189 -4.32 8.71 12.11
C LYS A 189 -5.40 9.45 11.32
N ALA A 190 -6.17 8.77 10.49
CA ALA A 190 -7.26 9.40 9.73
C ALA A 190 -8.42 9.83 10.65
N MET A 191 -8.74 9.05 11.69
CA MET A 191 -9.73 9.44 12.71
C MET A 191 -9.32 10.71 13.44
N ASP A 192 -8.04 10.83 13.80
CA ASP A 192 -7.48 12.02 14.43
C ASP A 192 -7.57 13.24 13.51
N ILE A 193 -6.99 13.16 12.31
CA ILE A 193 -6.95 14.26 11.34
C ILE A 193 -8.35 14.76 10.96
N LEU A 194 -9.33 13.85 10.83
CA LEU A 194 -10.71 14.22 10.49
C LEU A 194 -11.54 14.73 11.67
N GLY A 195 -10.93 14.84 12.86
CA GLY A 195 -11.60 15.31 14.07
C GLY A 195 -12.64 14.35 14.63
N LEU A 196 -12.66 13.09 14.15
CA LEU A 196 -13.57 12.05 14.65
C LEU A 196 -13.14 11.53 16.03
N GLY A 197 -11.86 11.65 16.37
CA GLY A 197 -11.25 11.18 17.61
C GLY A 197 -10.92 9.68 17.60
N ILE A 198 -9.69 9.34 18.01
CA ILE A 198 -9.18 7.95 18.00
C ILE A 198 -10.05 7.02 18.89
N ASN A 199 -10.57 7.51 20.02
CA ASN A 199 -11.42 6.73 20.90
C ASN A 199 -12.76 6.31 20.26
N ASN A 200 -13.11 6.88 19.12
CA ASN A 200 -14.31 6.53 18.36
C ASN A 200 -14.05 5.49 17.28
N LEU A 201 -12.80 5.04 17.14
CA LEU A 201 -12.42 3.86 16.38
C LEU A 201 -12.51 2.63 17.28
N VAL A 202 -13.53 1.82 17.07
CA VAL A 202 -13.79 0.62 17.87
C VAL A 202 -12.97 -0.53 17.34
N LYS A 203 -11.99 -0.97 18.10
CA LYS A 203 -11.16 -2.14 17.78
C LYS A 203 -11.89 -3.41 18.20
N ILE A 204 -12.15 -4.30 17.26
CA ILE A 204 -12.77 -5.61 17.46
C ILE A 204 -11.66 -6.65 17.56
N GLU A 205 -11.70 -7.46 18.60
CA GLU A 205 -10.75 -8.54 18.82
C GLU A 205 -10.78 -9.54 17.67
N VAL A 206 -9.62 -10.08 17.36
CA VAL A 206 -9.45 -11.10 16.31
C VAL A 206 -9.54 -12.51 16.91
N ASP A 207 -9.79 -13.49 16.06
CA ASP A 207 -9.71 -14.91 16.39
C ASP A 207 -8.25 -15.44 16.36
N ASN A 208 -8.10 -16.75 16.55
CA ASN A 208 -6.78 -17.42 16.50
C ASN A 208 -6.13 -17.41 15.10
N GLU A 209 -6.87 -17.03 14.04
CA GLU A 209 -6.36 -16.83 12.70
C GLU A 209 -6.12 -15.34 12.39
N PHE A 210 -6.17 -14.48 13.39
CA PHE A 210 -6.00 -13.02 13.29
C PHE A 210 -7.05 -12.34 12.42
N LYS A 211 -8.29 -12.85 12.41
CA LYS A 211 -9.41 -12.32 11.66
C LYS A 211 -10.42 -11.65 12.58
N LEU A 212 -11.01 -10.55 12.14
CA LEU A 212 -12.09 -9.87 12.82
C LEU A 212 -13.23 -10.85 13.17
N GLN A 213 -13.72 -10.81 14.42
CA GLN A 213 -14.82 -11.65 14.88
C GLN A 213 -16.20 -11.00 14.60
N PRO A 214 -17.00 -11.49 13.64
CA PRO A 214 -18.27 -10.87 13.26
C PRO A 214 -19.30 -10.79 14.39
N LYS A 215 -19.30 -11.78 15.29
CA LYS A 215 -20.20 -11.79 16.45
C LYS A 215 -19.91 -10.60 17.37
N LEU A 216 -18.64 -10.38 17.73
CA LEU A 216 -18.23 -9.26 18.57
C LEU A 216 -18.49 -7.91 17.88
N LEU A 217 -18.27 -7.83 16.55
CA LEU A 217 -18.61 -6.64 15.78
C LEU A 217 -20.09 -6.28 15.91
N ARG A 218 -20.97 -7.26 15.72
CA ARG A 218 -22.42 -7.04 15.82
C ARG A 218 -22.85 -6.63 17.22
N GLU A 219 -22.31 -7.27 18.26
CA GLU A 219 -22.55 -6.93 19.66
C GLU A 219 -22.15 -5.49 19.99
N LYS A 220 -20.97 -5.05 19.52
CA LYS A 220 -20.47 -3.69 19.73
C LYS A 220 -21.29 -2.63 19.01
N ILE A 221 -21.79 -2.91 17.80
CA ILE A 221 -22.70 -2.00 17.08
C ILE A 221 -24.00 -1.81 17.88
N ILE A 222 -24.59 -2.90 18.39
CA ILE A 222 -25.82 -2.83 19.19
C ILE A 222 -25.58 -2.05 20.49
N GLU A 223 -24.46 -2.30 21.17
CA GLU A 223 -24.08 -1.58 22.39
C GLU A 223 -24.00 -0.06 22.15
N ASP A 224 -23.33 0.34 21.03
CA ASP A 224 -23.17 1.75 20.68
C ASP A 224 -24.52 2.40 20.30
N LEU A 225 -25.39 1.70 19.58
CA LEU A 225 -26.75 2.17 19.27
C LEU A 225 -27.58 2.39 20.55
N ASN A 226 -27.51 1.48 21.52
CA ASN A 226 -28.19 1.61 22.81
C ASN A 226 -27.66 2.80 23.65
N LYS A 227 -26.41 3.21 23.43
CA LYS A 227 -25.82 4.42 24.01
C LYS A 227 -26.09 5.70 23.20
N ASN A 228 -27.01 5.65 22.22
CA ASN A 228 -27.33 6.77 21.34
C ASN A 228 -26.13 7.31 20.55
N LEU A 229 -25.10 6.49 20.32
CA LEU A 229 -23.98 6.79 19.42
C LEU A 229 -24.39 6.55 17.96
N LEU A 230 -23.59 7.03 17.00
CA LEU A 230 -23.85 6.92 15.57
C LEU A 230 -22.82 6.01 14.90
N PRO A 231 -23.07 4.69 14.79
CA PRO A 231 -22.28 3.84 13.90
C PRO A 231 -22.37 4.32 12.46
N ILE A 232 -21.23 4.57 11.80
CA ILE A 232 -21.19 5.06 10.43
C ILE A 232 -20.55 4.07 9.46
N GLY A 233 -19.73 3.14 9.92
CA GLY A 233 -19.13 2.16 9.01
C GLY A 233 -18.20 1.16 9.66
N VAL A 234 -17.86 0.14 8.86
CA VAL A 234 -16.91 -0.92 9.21
C VAL A 234 -15.84 -0.97 8.14
N ILE A 235 -14.59 -1.13 8.57
CA ILE A 235 -13.45 -1.37 7.67
C ILE A 235 -12.98 -2.80 7.89
N GLY A 236 -13.20 -3.66 6.89
CA GLY A 236 -12.61 -5.00 6.85
C GLY A 236 -11.25 -4.95 6.17
N THR A 237 -10.30 -5.75 6.64
CA THR A 237 -8.94 -5.79 6.07
C THR A 237 -8.78 -7.04 5.22
N ALA A 238 -8.33 -6.86 3.99
CA ALA A 238 -8.00 -7.93 3.07
C ALA A 238 -6.48 -8.07 2.94
N GLY A 239 -5.87 -8.68 3.93
CA GLY A 239 -4.42 -8.82 4.14
C GLY A 239 -3.90 -7.87 5.21
N THR A 240 -3.98 -8.29 6.48
CA THR A 240 -3.47 -7.51 7.62
C THR A 240 -1.96 -7.31 7.54
N THR A 241 -1.48 -6.20 8.09
CA THR A 241 -0.06 -5.83 7.99
C THR A 241 0.85 -6.82 8.72
N ASN A 242 0.43 -7.35 9.87
CA ASN A 242 1.27 -8.26 10.65
C ASN A 242 1.30 -9.66 10.05
N THR A 243 0.14 -10.27 9.81
CA THR A 243 0.00 -11.70 9.51
C THR A 243 -0.47 -12.00 8.09
N GLY A 244 -0.98 -11.01 7.36
CA GLY A 244 -1.56 -11.20 6.02
C GLY A 244 -2.95 -11.83 6.05
N SER A 245 -3.63 -11.87 7.19
CA SER A 245 -4.96 -12.47 7.34
C SER A 245 -6.02 -11.67 6.59
N ILE A 246 -7.06 -12.37 6.13
CA ILE A 246 -8.20 -11.77 5.42
C ILE A 246 -9.42 -11.85 6.33
N ASP A 247 -9.99 -10.70 6.68
CA ASP A 247 -11.21 -10.61 7.48
C ASP A 247 -12.40 -11.30 6.77
N PRO A 248 -13.41 -11.79 7.50
CA PRO A 248 -14.58 -12.47 6.93
C PRO A 248 -15.53 -11.48 6.23
N LEU A 249 -15.11 -10.97 5.05
CA LEU A 249 -15.74 -9.87 4.33
C LEU A 249 -17.23 -10.10 4.03
N ASP A 250 -17.66 -11.34 3.74
CA ASP A 250 -19.08 -11.66 3.48
C ASP A 250 -19.94 -11.47 4.74
N SER A 251 -19.42 -11.87 5.90
CA SER A 251 -20.10 -11.68 7.19
C SER A 251 -20.17 -10.20 7.58
N ILE A 252 -19.07 -9.47 7.41
CA ILE A 252 -19.01 -8.03 7.65
C ILE A 252 -20.01 -7.31 6.74
N SER A 253 -20.05 -7.65 5.45
CA SER A 253 -20.99 -7.03 4.49
C SER A 253 -22.46 -7.21 4.88
N LYS A 254 -22.82 -8.38 5.45
CA LYS A 254 -24.18 -8.65 5.93
C LYS A 254 -24.52 -7.79 7.14
N ILE A 255 -23.59 -7.65 8.09
CA ILE A 255 -23.75 -6.78 9.26
C ILE A 255 -23.87 -5.31 8.82
N CYS A 256 -23.02 -4.85 7.91
CA CYS A 256 -23.13 -3.49 7.38
C CYS A 256 -24.49 -3.23 6.70
N LYS A 257 -25.02 -4.21 5.96
CA LYS A 257 -26.35 -4.12 5.36
C LYS A 257 -27.46 -4.08 6.41
N GLU A 258 -27.38 -4.93 7.46
CA GLU A 258 -28.34 -5.00 8.58
C GLU A 258 -28.48 -3.63 9.29
N PHE A 259 -27.35 -2.98 9.58
CA PHE A 259 -27.33 -1.72 10.32
C PHE A 259 -27.17 -0.46 9.43
N ASN A 260 -27.29 -0.60 8.12
CA ASN A 260 -27.13 0.49 7.14
C ASN A 260 -25.79 1.25 7.29
N LEU A 261 -24.69 0.54 7.51
CA LEU A 261 -23.36 1.08 7.67
C LEU A 261 -22.60 1.11 6.33
N TRP A 262 -21.64 2.02 6.21
CA TRP A 262 -20.68 2.00 5.12
C TRP A 262 -19.72 0.82 5.27
N PHE A 263 -19.59 0.01 4.24
CA PHE A 263 -18.62 -1.08 4.20
C PHE A 263 -17.41 -0.67 3.35
N MET A 264 -16.26 -0.52 3.99
CA MET A 264 -14.98 -0.31 3.33
C MET A 264 -14.12 -1.57 3.44
N VAL A 265 -13.35 -1.88 2.38
CA VAL A 265 -12.31 -2.91 2.46
C VAL A 265 -10.93 -2.28 2.24
N ASP A 266 -10.09 -2.34 3.27
CA ASP A 266 -8.65 -2.07 3.13
C ASP A 266 -7.99 -3.28 2.48
N ALA A 267 -7.85 -3.21 1.16
CA ALA A 267 -7.20 -4.20 0.32
C ALA A 267 -5.81 -3.74 -0.15
N ALA A 268 -5.19 -2.82 0.59
CA ALA A 268 -3.94 -2.16 0.23
C ALA A 268 -2.84 -3.14 -0.18
N TYR A 269 -2.77 -4.26 0.52
CA TYR A 269 -1.78 -5.32 0.28
C TYR A 269 -2.39 -6.52 -0.44
N GLY A 270 -3.35 -7.19 0.20
CA GLY A 270 -3.83 -8.49 -0.25
C GLY A 270 -4.83 -8.43 -1.41
N GLY A 271 -5.37 -7.24 -1.75
CA GLY A 271 -6.37 -7.08 -2.80
C GLY A 271 -6.05 -7.78 -4.12
N PRO A 272 -4.82 -7.69 -4.66
CA PRO A 272 -4.45 -8.38 -5.90
C PRO A 272 -4.64 -9.89 -5.89
N ALA A 273 -4.56 -10.55 -4.72
CA ALA A 273 -4.80 -11.99 -4.61
C ALA A 273 -6.26 -12.39 -4.85
N ALA A 274 -7.21 -11.45 -4.78
CA ALA A 274 -8.61 -11.69 -5.16
C ALA A 274 -8.76 -12.13 -6.63
N SER A 275 -7.79 -11.79 -7.48
CA SER A 275 -7.74 -12.21 -8.89
C SER A 275 -7.46 -13.71 -9.08
N LEU A 276 -6.91 -14.38 -8.07
CA LEU A 276 -6.58 -15.79 -8.15
C LEU A 276 -7.84 -16.66 -7.97
N SER A 277 -8.06 -17.61 -8.86
CA SER A 277 -9.21 -18.52 -8.79
C SER A 277 -9.29 -19.30 -7.47
N SER A 278 -8.14 -19.72 -6.94
CA SER A 278 -8.00 -20.42 -5.65
C SER A 278 -8.37 -19.56 -4.44
N TYR A 279 -8.37 -18.23 -4.57
CA TYR A 279 -8.65 -17.29 -3.49
C TYR A 279 -10.06 -16.69 -3.54
N LYS A 280 -10.85 -16.92 -4.58
CA LYS A 280 -12.22 -16.35 -4.72
C LYS A 280 -13.10 -16.53 -3.50
N LYS A 281 -13.03 -17.70 -2.85
CA LYS A 281 -13.83 -17.99 -1.64
C LYS A 281 -13.39 -17.12 -0.45
N LYS A 282 -12.09 -16.85 -0.32
CA LYS A 282 -11.54 -16.03 0.77
C LYS A 282 -11.92 -14.54 0.63
N PHE A 283 -12.06 -14.06 -0.59
CA PHE A 283 -12.47 -12.69 -0.91
C PHE A 283 -13.98 -12.53 -1.14
N LYS A 284 -14.79 -13.55 -0.81
CA LYS A 284 -16.25 -13.43 -0.89
C LYS A 284 -16.73 -12.25 -0.06
N GLY A 285 -17.51 -11.35 -0.66
CA GLY A 285 -17.99 -10.12 -0.04
C GLY A 285 -17.18 -8.86 -0.40
N LEU A 286 -16.00 -8.98 -1.02
CA LEU A 286 -15.25 -7.83 -1.53
C LEU A 286 -16.10 -7.00 -2.50
N ASP A 287 -16.81 -7.65 -3.40
CA ASP A 287 -17.73 -7.05 -4.38
C ASP A 287 -18.89 -6.27 -3.73
N LYS A 288 -19.16 -6.48 -2.45
CA LYS A 288 -20.24 -5.81 -1.70
C LYS A 288 -19.80 -4.54 -1.00
N ALA A 289 -18.49 -4.27 -0.94
CA ALA A 289 -17.97 -3.07 -0.31
C ALA A 289 -18.45 -1.79 -1.02
N ASP A 290 -18.74 -0.74 -0.27
CA ASP A 290 -19.08 0.59 -0.81
C ASP A 290 -17.82 1.29 -1.35
N SER A 291 -16.67 1.01 -0.75
CA SER A 291 -15.37 1.47 -1.22
C SER A 291 -14.25 0.47 -0.91
N ILE A 292 -13.21 0.52 -1.71
CA ILE A 292 -11.97 -0.24 -1.49
C ILE A 292 -10.75 0.66 -1.59
N LEU A 293 -9.70 0.25 -0.91
CA LEU A 293 -8.36 0.80 -1.02
C LEU A 293 -7.42 -0.27 -1.57
N ILE A 294 -6.58 0.08 -2.55
CA ILE A 294 -5.51 -0.77 -3.04
C ILE A 294 -4.25 0.04 -3.27
N ASN A 295 -3.07 -0.55 -3.00
CA ASN A 295 -1.78 0.05 -3.28
C ASN A 295 -1.06 -0.68 -4.42
N PRO A 296 -1.15 -0.21 -5.67
CA PRO A 296 -0.42 -0.82 -6.78
C PRO A 296 1.10 -0.92 -6.55
N HIS A 297 1.68 0.00 -5.75
CA HIS A 297 3.09 -0.05 -5.38
C HIS A 297 3.47 -1.20 -4.43
N LYS A 298 2.49 -1.95 -3.89
CA LYS A 298 2.74 -3.17 -3.12
C LYS A 298 2.74 -4.38 -4.04
N TRP A 299 1.65 -5.09 -4.16
CA TRP A 299 1.59 -6.39 -4.81
C TRP A 299 1.14 -6.38 -6.29
N LEU A 300 1.06 -5.19 -6.90
CA LEU A 300 1.06 -5.04 -8.35
C LEU A 300 2.45 -4.63 -8.88
N PHE A 301 3.46 -4.61 -7.99
CA PHE A 301 4.87 -4.37 -8.30
C PHE A 301 5.14 -3.05 -9.05
N VAL A 302 4.27 -2.07 -8.91
CA VAL A 302 4.46 -0.73 -9.49
C VAL A 302 5.46 0.05 -8.63
N PRO A 303 6.40 0.83 -9.21
CA PRO A 303 7.30 1.67 -8.42
C PRO A 303 6.56 2.64 -7.49
N PHE A 304 7.14 2.94 -6.30
CA PHE A 304 6.62 3.93 -5.36
C PHE A 304 6.48 5.31 -6.00
N GLU A 305 5.49 6.08 -5.59
CA GLU A 305 4.36 5.74 -4.77
C GLU A 305 3.06 5.78 -5.60
N VAL A 306 2.14 4.88 -5.33
CA VAL A 306 0.79 4.94 -5.89
C VAL A 306 -0.18 4.09 -5.07
N ALA A 307 -1.26 4.71 -4.60
CA ALA A 307 -2.42 4.06 -4.00
C ALA A 307 -3.69 4.44 -4.77
N CYS A 308 -4.75 3.71 -4.57
CA CYS A 308 -6.01 3.95 -5.25
C CYS A 308 -7.18 3.83 -4.28
N VAL A 309 -8.08 4.79 -4.35
CA VAL A 309 -9.42 4.71 -3.75
C VAL A 309 -10.41 4.40 -4.87
N ILE A 310 -11.24 3.38 -4.69
CA ILE A 310 -12.31 3.05 -5.63
C ILE A 310 -13.63 2.97 -4.85
N VAL A 311 -14.64 3.68 -5.31
CA VAL A 311 -15.99 3.66 -4.74
C VAL A 311 -16.97 3.02 -5.70
N LYS A 312 -18.01 2.38 -5.16
CA LYS A 312 -19.05 1.70 -5.94
C LYS A 312 -19.96 2.66 -6.70
N ASN A 313 -20.09 3.90 -6.22
CA ASN A 313 -20.83 4.96 -6.86
C ASN A 313 -20.00 6.25 -6.89
N LYS A 314 -19.71 6.75 -8.10
CA LYS A 314 -18.91 7.96 -8.35
C LYS A 314 -19.46 9.21 -7.65
N ASP A 315 -20.77 9.30 -7.46
CA ASP A 315 -21.40 10.47 -6.83
C ASP A 315 -20.92 10.67 -5.39
N ASN A 316 -20.52 9.60 -4.71
CA ASN A 316 -19.99 9.69 -3.33
C ASN A 316 -18.66 10.43 -3.26
N LEU A 317 -17.81 10.32 -4.30
CA LEU A 317 -16.58 11.12 -4.42
C LEU A 317 -16.93 12.60 -4.61
N LYS A 318 -17.79 12.91 -5.58
CA LYS A 318 -18.23 14.30 -5.86
C LYS A 318 -18.87 14.94 -4.63
N LYS A 319 -19.80 14.27 -3.97
CA LYS A 319 -20.46 14.77 -2.75
C LYS A 319 -19.47 15.09 -1.62
N THR A 320 -18.35 14.36 -1.57
CA THR A 320 -17.36 14.51 -0.49
C THR A 320 -16.33 15.58 -0.81
N PHE A 321 -15.81 15.62 -2.05
CA PHE A 321 -14.61 16.38 -2.37
C PHE A 321 -14.82 17.52 -3.33
N SER A 322 -15.99 17.64 -4.00
CA SER A 322 -16.22 18.71 -4.97
C SER A 322 -16.44 20.05 -4.25
N LEU A 323 -15.42 20.92 -4.32
CA LEU A 323 -15.47 22.34 -3.95
C LEU A 323 -14.82 23.10 -5.11
N ILE A 324 -15.64 23.67 -6.00
CA ILE A 324 -15.16 24.32 -7.23
C ILE A 324 -15.02 25.84 -6.99
N PRO A 325 -13.80 26.36 -6.88
CA PRO A 325 -13.55 27.81 -6.79
C PRO A 325 -14.00 28.53 -8.07
N GLU A 326 -14.34 29.82 -7.97
CA GLU A 326 -14.85 30.63 -9.09
C GLU A 326 -13.92 30.61 -10.32
N TYR A 327 -12.60 30.72 -10.12
CA TYR A 327 -11.61 30.69 -11.23
C TYR A 327 -11.52 29.35 -11.96
N LEU A 328 -12.13 28.29 -11.41
CA LEU A 328 -12.23 26.97 -12.03
C LEU A 328 -13.62 26.67 -12.60
N GLN A 329 -14.59 27.59 -12.51
CA GLN A 329 -15.95 27.42 -13.01
C GLN A 329 -16.10 27.69 -14.52
N GLY A 330 -15.03 27.81 -15.28
CA GLY A 330 -15.08 28.08 -16.72
C GLY A 330 -14.76 26.84 -17.57
N GLY A 331 -15.44 26.72 -18.71
CA GLY A 331 -15.22 25.70 -19.73
C GLY A 331 -16.54 25.10 -20.20
N THR A 332 -16.60 24.59 -21.44
CA THR A 332 -17.76 23.83 -21.96
C THR A 332 -17.95 22.59 -21.10
N GLU A 333 -19.03 22.55 -20.31
CA GLU A 333 -19.48 21.35 -19.62
C GLU A 333 -19.90 20.30 -20.67
N ILE A 334 -19.03 19.34 -20.92
CA ILE A 334 -19.36 18.13 -21.67
C ILE A 334 -19.58 17.05 -20.61
N GLU A 335 -20.75 16.49 -20.55
CA GLU A 335 -21.23 15.55 -19.52
C GLU A 335 -20.29 14.33 -19.33
N GLU A 336 -19.53 13.95 -20.36
CA GLU A 336 -18.57 12.85 -20.36
C GLU A 336 -17.21 13.19 -19.74
N ARG A 337 -16.92 14.48 -19.49
CA ARG A 337 -15.65 14.93 -18.93
C ARG A 337 -15.68 14.88 -17.41
N ASP A 338 -14.80 14.02 -16.84
CA ASP A 338 -14.63 13.95 -15.40
C ASP A 338 -13.38 14.73 -14.97
N ASP A 339 -13.58 15.77 -14.17
CA ASP A 339 -12.48 16.51 -13.54
C ASP A 339 -12.06 15.80 -12.25
N LEU A 340 -10.84 15.25 -12.24
CA LEU A 340 -10.34 14.44 -11.11
C LEU A 340 -10.16 15.23 -9.81
N MET A 341 -10.08 16.56 -9.89
CA MET A 341 -10.08 17.42 -8.70
C MET A 341 -11.36 17.27 -7.86
N ASN A 342 -12.48 16.86 -8.48
CA ASN A 342 -13.76 16.64 -7.79
C ASN A 342 -13.83 15.28 -7.07
N TYR A 343 -12.78 14.42 -7.22
CA TYR A 343 -12.74 13.07 -6.68
C TYR A 343 -11.70 12.92 -5.57
N SER A 344 -10.95 13.96 -5.25
CA SER A 344 -9.80 13.91 -4.36
C SER A 344 -9.69 15.15 -3.47
N ILE A 345 -8.95 15.01 -2.37
CA ILE A 345 -8.51 16.15 -1.55
C ILE A 345 -7.45 17.01 -2.25
N GLN A 346 -6.85 16.51 -3.35
CA GLN A 346 -5.79 17.20 -4.08
C GLN A 346 -6.37 17.95 -5.26
N LEU A 347 -6.07 19.27 -5.34
CA LEU A 347 -6.34 20.07 -6.51
C LEU A 347 -5.27 19.81 -7.58
N SER A 348 -4.00 20.10 -7.27
CA SER A 348 -2.89 19.75 -8.14
C SER A 348 -2.59 18.26 -8.03
N LYS A 349 -2.59 17.57 -9.17
CA LYS A 349 -2.53 16.12 -9.22
C LYS A 349 -1.52 15.63 -10.24
N ASP A 350 -0.66 14.73 -9.80
CA ASP A 350 0.36 14.07 -10.60
C ASP A 350 -0.21 12.91 -11.42
N PHE A 351 0.40 12.62 -12.57
CA PHE A 351 0.00 11.52 -13.47
C PHE A 351 0.50 10.16 -12.98
N LYS A 352 0.00 9.72 -11.81
CA LYS A 352 0.39 8.43 -11.21
C LYS A 352 -0.04 7.21 -12.03
N ALA A 353 -1.08 7.35 -12.83
CA ALA A 353 -1.66 6.25 -13.61
C ALA A 353 -0.72 5.73 -14.71
N LEU A 354 0.20 6.53 -15.24
CA LEU A 354 1.03 6.12 -16.38
C LEU A 354 1.87 4.88 -16.08
N LYS A 355 2.56 4.87 -14.93
CA LYS A 355 3.37 3.71 -14.50
C LYS A 355 2.51 2.46 -14.24
N VAL A 356 1.27 2.64 -13.75
CA VAL A 356 0.31 1.55 -13.53
C VAL A 356 -0.15 0.97 -14.88
N TRP A 357 -0.53 1.85 -15.81
CA TRP A 357 -0.94 1.48 -17.16
C TRP A 357 0.16 0.71 -17.88
N MET A 358 1.39 1.24 -17.89
CA MET A 358 2.54 0.61 -18.54
C MET A 358 2.86 -0.75 -17.91
N THR A 359 2.78 -0.87 -16.59
CA THR A 359 3.00 -2.15 -15.89
C THR A 359 1.95 -3.19 -16.31
N ILE A 360 0.67 -2.86 -16.24
CA ILE A 360 -0.41 -3.79 -16.58
C ILE A 360 -0.37 -4.16 -18.07
N LYS A 361 -0.13 -3.20 -18.97
CA LYS A 361 -0.05 -3.46 -20.42
C LYS A 361 1.14 -4.34 -20.78
N THR A 362 2.28 -4.16 -20.11
CA THR A 362 3.49 -4.92 -20.43
C THR A 362 3.42 -6.35 -19.90
N PHE A 363 2.95 -6.54 -18.67
CA PHE A 363 2.99 -7.86 -18.03
C PHE A 363 1.68 -8.63 -18.15
N GLY A 364 0.55 -7.95 -18.30
CA GLY A 364 -0.77 -8.54 -18.33
C GLY A 364 -1.18 -9.20 -17.01
N TYR A 365 -2.44 -9.55 -16.89
CA TYR A 365 -2.99 -10.14 -15.66
C TYR A 365 -2.36 -11.49 -15.32
N SER A 366 -2.16 -12.35 -16.31
CA SER A 366 -1.66 -13.72 -16.08
C SER A 366 -0.24 -13.75 -15.49
N LYS A 367 0.65 -12.83 -15.89
CA LYS A 367 2.00 -12.77 -15.32
C LYS A 367 1.96 -12.21 -13.89
N ILE A 368 1.14 -11.18 -13.65
CA ILE A 368 0.94 -10.61 -12.30
C ILE A 368 0.37 -11.68 -11.37
N GLN A 369 -0.65 -12.42 -11.79
CA GLN A 369 -1.25 -13.51 -11.02
C GLN A 369 -0.24 -14.61 -10.68
N ARG A 370 0.59 -15.03 -11.65
CA ARG A 370 1.66 -16.00 -11.39
C ARG A 370 2.66 -15.50 -10.36
N SER A 371 3.08 -14.25 -10.44
CA SER A 371 3.99 -13.66 -9.45
C SER A 371 3.38 -13.64 -8.06
N ILE A 372 2.11 -13.24 -7.92
CA ILE A 372 1.38 -13.25 -6.64
C ILE A 372 1.29 -14.68 -6.08
N ASN A 373 0.95 -15.65 -6.92
CA ASN A 373 0.86 -17.05 -6.50
C ASN A 373 2.22 -17.57 -6.02
N ASN A 374 3.29 -17.29 -6.75
CA ASN A 374 4.65 -17.68 -6.36
C ASN A 374 5.04 -17.08 -5.01
N ASP A 375 4.73 -15.81 -4.75
CA ASP A 375 5.01 -15.15 -3.47
C ASP A 375 4.26 -15.84 -2.30
N ILE A 376 3.01 -16.25 -2.53
CA ILE A 376 2.23 -17.02 -1.56
C ILE A 376 2.86 -18.40 -1.33
N ASP A 377 3.25 -19.09 -2.38
CA ASP A 377 3.87 -20.41 -2.29
C ASP A 377 5.23 -20.36 -1.58
N MET A 378 5.98 -19.26 -1.74
CA MET A 378 7.21 -19.00 -1.00
C MET A 378 6.97 -18.86 0.52
N ALA A 379 5.95 -18.12 0.93
CA ALA A 379 5.60 -18.01 2.35
C ALA A 379 5.18 -19.36 2.94
N LYS A 380 4.41 -20.16 2.18
CA LYS A 380 4.04 -21.52 2.58
C LYS A 380 5.26 -22.46 2.66
N TYR A 381 6.20 -22.33 1.74
CA TYR A 381 7.46 -23.09 1.77
C TYR A 381 8.28 -22.74 3.02
N ALA A 382 8.43 -21.45 3.32
CA ALA A 382 9.10 -20.98 4.54
C ALA A 382 8.41 -21.53 5.80
N TYR A 383 7.07 -21.57 5.83
CA TYR A 383 6.32 -22.20 6.92
C TYR A 383 6.67 -23.68 7.09
N GLN A 384 6.76 -24.45 5.99
CA GLN A 384 7.09 -25.87 6.06
C GLN A 384 8.52 -26.12 6.58
N ILE A 385 9.47 -25.24 6.20
CA ILE A 385 10.84 -25.31 6.73
C ILE A 385 10.82 -25.02 8.23
N ALA A 386 10.25 -23.89 8.65
CA ALA A 386 10.20 -23.51 10.05
C ALA A 386 9.46 -24.55 10.92
N LYS A 387 8.44 -25.21 10.39
CA LYS A 387 7.70 -26.27 11.12
C LYS A 387 8.53 -27.55 11.34
N LYS A 388 9.49 -27.83 10.49
CA LYS A 388 10.32 -29.05 10.57
C LYS A 388 11.50 -28.88 11.54
N ASP A 389 11.93 -27.67 11.78
CA ASP A 389 13.07 -27.38 12.66
C ASP A 389 12.56 -27.06 14.07
N PRO A 390 12.96 -27.82 15.11
CA PRO A 390 12.49 -27.64 16.49
C PRO A 390 12.90 -26.30 17.10
N LEU A 391 13.85 -25.58 16.51
CA LEU A 391 14.28 -24.26 16.95
C LEU A 391 13.33 -23.16 16.48
N PHE A 392 12.40 -23.45 15.57
CA PHE A 392 11.46 -22.47 15.06
C PHE A 392 10.00 -22.83 15.35
N GLN A 393 9.22 -21.84 15.72
CA GLN A 393 7.78 -21.96 15.94
C GLN A 393 7.01 -21.01 15.01
N PRO A 394 6.44 -21.51 13.90
CA PRO A 394 5.49 -20.72 13.12
C PRO A 394 4.25 -20.37 13.95
N LEU A 395 3.79 -19.12 13.87
CA LEU A 395 2.66 -18.63 14.68
C LEU A 395 1.32 -18.75 13.96
N HIS A 396 1.33 -18.86 12.64
CA HIS A 396 0.15 -19.08 11.80
C HIS A 396 0.54 -19.75 10.48
N TYR A 397 -0.44 -20.35 9.84
CA TYR A 397 -0.29 -20.77 8.44
C TYR A 397 -0.45 -19.56 7.52
N PRO A 398 0.46 -19.27 6.57
CA PRO A 398 0.37 -18.11 5.69
C PRO A 398 -0.91 -18.14 4.83
N GLU A 399 -1.80 -17.20 5.04
CA GLU A 399 -2.97 -17.05 4.19
C GLU A 399 -2.61 -16.35 2.88
N LEU A 400 -1.72 -15.36 2.95
CA LEU A 400 -1.11 -14.66 1.82
C LEU A 400 0.42 -14.87 1.86
N SER A 401 1.22 -13.85 1.61
CA SER A 401 2.68 -13.96 1.48
C SER A 401 3.47 -13.59 2.73
N ILE A 402 2.81 -13.53 3.90
CA ILE A 402 3.46 -13.19 5.19
C ILE A 402 3.51 -14.41 6.08
N LEU A 403 4.67 -14.61 6.73
CA LEU A 403 4.86 -15.58 7.81
C LEU A 403 5.46 -14.89 9.02
N CYS A 404 4.83 -15.07 10.18
CA CYS A 404 5.38 -14.74 11.49
C CYS A 404 5.80 -16.02 12.21
N PHE A 405 6.98 -15.99 12.83
CA PHE A 405 7.53 -17.15 13.54
C PHE A 405 8.46 -16.70 14.67
N LYS A 406 8.71 -17.56 15.61
CA LYS A 406 9.71 -17.39 16.69
C LYS A 406 10.89 -18.31 16.46
N TYR A 407 12.05 -17.84 16.82
CA TYR A 407 13.18 -18.68 17.18
C TYR A 407 13.09 -18.97 18.67
N LEU A 408 13.18 -20.23 19.07
CA LEU A 408 13.01 -20.69 20.44
C LEU A 408 14.38 -20.78 21.12
N SER A 409 14.46 -20.29 22.36
CA SER A 409 15.66 -20.40 23.16
C SER A 409 15.84 -21.82 23.69
N ASN A 410 17.05 -22.34 23.59
CA ASN A 410 17.44 -23.60 24.25
C ASN A 410 17.69 -23.43 25.77
N SER A 411 17.58 -22.21 26.28
CA SER A 411 17.84 -21.89 27.69
C SER A 411 16.58 -21.28 28.35
N PRO A 412 16.08 -21.84 29.44
CA PRO A 412 14.93 -21.28 30.16
C PRO A 412 15.21 -19.90 30.78
N LYS A 413 16.50 -19.48 30.82
CA LYS A 413 16.92 -18.18 31.34
C LYS A 413 16.82 -17.05 30.30
N VAL A 414 16.61 -17.38 29.03
CA VAL A 414 16.56 -16.41 27.94
C VAL A 414 15.15 -16.30 27.39
N SER A 415 14.56 -15.11 27.45
CA SER A 415 13.26 -14.83 26.87
C SER A 415 13.28 -14.93 25.36
N ASP A 416 12.41 -15.76 24.76
CA ASP A 416 12.26 -15.87 23.31
C ASP A 416 11.97 -14.50 22.68
N SER A 417 11.13 -13.68 23.33
CA SER A 417 10.80 -12.34 22.85
C SER A 417 12.05 -11.43 22.73
N LEU A 418 12.93 -11.42 23.74
CA LEU A 418 14.18 -10.66 23.69
C LEU A 418 15.14 -11.23 22.66
N LEU A 419 15.22 -12.56 22.55
CA LEU A 419 16.07 -13.23 21.58
C LEU A 419 15.66 -12.89 20.16
N ASN A 420 14.37 -12.97 19.82
CA ASN A 420 13.86 -12.64 18.50
C ASN A 420 14.07 -11.16 18.14
N LYS A 421 13.95 -10.24 19.10
CA LYS A 421 14.34 -8.85 18.91
C LYS A 421 15.82 -8.74 18.54
N LYS A 422 16.70 -9.42 19.30
CA LYS A 422 18.14 -9.37 19.05
C LYS A 422 18.53 -9.99 17.70
N ILE A 423 17.88 -11.09 17.30
CA ILE A 423 18.08 -11.69 15.98
C ILE A 423 17.74 -10.69 14.87
N THR A 424 16.62 -9.95 14.99
CA THR A 424 16.27 -8.91 14.01
C THR A 424 17.36 -7.86 13.89
N GLU A 425 17.87 -7.34 15.02
CA GLU A 425 18.97 -6.37 15.06
C GLU A 425 20.24 -6.92 14.41
N MET A 426 20.63 -8.17 14.72
CA MET A 426 21.81 -8.81 14.14
C MET A 426 21.71 -9.04 12.64
N VAL A 427 20.53 -9.41 12.13
CA VAL A 427 20.28 -9.55 10.68
C VAL A 427 20.37 -8.20 9.97
N GLU A 428 19.87 -7.14 10.59
CA GLU A 428 20.00 -5.77 10.07
C GLU A 428 21.47 -5.31 10.06
N GLU A 429 22.26 -5.64 11.10
CA GLU A 429 23.70 -5.33 11.15
C GLU A 429 24.51 -6.09 10.09
N ASP A 430 24.17 -7.36 9.85
CA ASP A 430 24.80 -8.17 8.80
C ASP A 430 24.52 -7.62 7.40
N GLY A 431 23.30 -7.15 7.15
CA GLY A 431 22.90 -6.43 5.93
C GLY A 431 22.72 -7.27 4.67
N ARG A 432 22.92 -8.59 4.69
CA ARG A 432 22.72 -9.50 3.53
C ARG A 432 21.25 -9.85 3.29
N ILE A 433 20.45 -9.78 4.34
CA ILE A 433 19.01 -10.04 4.35
C ILE A 433 18.36 -8.88 5.07
N PHE A 434 17.21 -8.43 4.58
CA PHE A 434 16.39 -7.47 5.31
C PHE A 434 15.06 -8.13 5.69
N LEU A 435 14.82 -8.25 6.99
CA LEU A 435 13.56 -8.71 7.54
C LEU A 435 13.03 -7.67 8.55
N SER A 436 11.79 -7.78 8.94
CA SER A 436 11.21 -6.91 9.97
C SER A 436 10.75 -7.74 11.16
N GLY A 437 11.00 -7.25 12.37
CA GLY A 437 10.32 -7.72 13.56
C GLY A 437 8.90 -7.17 13.66
N THR A 438 8.04 -7.86 14.39
CA THR A 438 6.73 -7.35 14.79
C THR A 438 6.39 -7.87 16.19
N LYS A 439 5.23 -7.45 16.72
CA LYS A 439 4.71 -8.00 17.97
C LYS A 439 3.41 -8.76 17.71
N ILE A 440 3.33 -9.96 18.24
CA ILE A 440 2.11 -10.77 18.30
C ILE A 440 1.90 -11.15 19.76
N ASN A 441 0.72 -10.87 20.30
CA ASN A 441 0.40 -11.07 21.72
C ASN A 441 1.45 -10.44 22.67
N ASN A 442 1.88 -9.22 22.36
CA ASN A 442 2.93 -8.45 23.06
C ASN A 442 4.34 -9.07 23.05
N GLU A 443 4.59 -10.14 22.31
CA GLU A 443 5.90 -10.76 22.13
C GLU A 443 6.54 -10.35 20.81
N ASN A 444 7.86 -10.05 20.85
CA ASN A 444 8.62 -9.79 19.63
C ASN A 444 8.80 -11.10 18.86
N VAL A 445 8.51 -11.05 17.57
CA VAL A 445 8.58 -12.19 16.66
C VAL A 445 9.26 -11.78 15.35
N LEU A 446 9.83 -12.75 14.67
CA LEU A 446 10.38 -12.57 13.32
C LEU A 446 9.23 -12.58 12.30
N ARG A 447 9.35 -11.72 11.30
CA ARG A 447 8.35 -11.60 10.25
C ARG A 447 9.02 -11.48 8.89
N ILE A 448 8.64 -12.33 7.97
CA ILE A 448 9.01 -12.25 6.56
C ILE A 448 7.77 -11.98 5.69
N ASN A 449 7.97 -11.21 4.63
CA ASN A 449 6.95 -10.97 3.63
C ASN A 449 7.53 -11.18 2.23
N CYS A 450 6.99 -12.15 1.51
CA CYS A 450 7.39 -12.48 0.16
C CYS A 450 6.55 -11.65 -0.84
N VAL A 451 7.08 -10.54 -1.30
CA VAL A 451 6.47 -9.65 -2.31
C VAL A 451 7.45 -9.26 -3.41
N ASN A 452 8.38 -10.15 -3.71
CA ASN A 452 9.37 -9.95 -4.75
C ASN A 452 9.32 -11.10 -5.76
N PRO A 453 8.91 -10.85 -7.02
CA PRO A 453 8.74 -11.90 -8.03
C PRO A 453 10.03 -12.62 -8.41
N VAL A 454 11.20 -12.12 -7.97
CA VAL A 454 12.52 -12.73 -8.23
C VAL A 454 12.94 -13.69 -7.11
N SER A 455 12.33 -13.63 -5.93
CA SER A 455 12.70 -14.50 -4.79
C SER A 455 12.57 -15.99 -5.11
N TYR A 456 11.61 -16.38 -5.94
CA TYR A 456 11.37 -17.76 -6.33
C TYR A 456 12.57 -18.40 -7.08
N THR A 457 13.22 -17.67 -7.98
CA THR A 457 14.30 -18.20 -8.81
C THR A 457 15.57 -18.53 -8.04
N HIS A 458 15.79 -17.91 -6.88
CA HIS A 458 16.98 -18.13 -6.05
C HIS A 458 16.84 -19.24 -5.01
N LEU A 459 15.61 -19.57 -4.59
CA LEU A 459 15.35 -20.61 -3.61
C LEU A 459 15.16 -22.02 -4.25
N THR A 460 14.96 -22.10 -5.56
CA THR A 460 14.75 -23.36 -6.27
C THR A 460 15.99 -23.90 -7.00
N LEU A 461 17.14 -23.21 -6.94
CA LEU A 461 18.34 -23.55 -7.73
C LEU A 461 19.49 -24.32 -7.05
N PRO A 462 19.44 -24.82 -5.82
CA PRO A 462 20.53 -25.70 -5.33
C PRO A 462 20.26 -27.20 -5.44
N THR A 463 19.41 -27.67 -6.32
CA THR A 463 19.15 -29.14 -6.45
C THR A 463 19.59 -29.76 -7.77
N LYS A 464 20.57 -29.16 -8.45
CA LYS A 464 21.33 -29.83 -9.51
C LYS A 464 22.81 -29.48 -9.37
N ALA A 465 23.49 -30.21 -8.51
CA ALA A 465 24.90 -30.52 -8.59
C ALA A 465 25.02 -32.04 -8.41
#